data_7f8576c266c19351023c9c31296c9864
#
_entry.id   7f8576c266c19351023c9c31296c9864
#
_cell.length_a   1.000
_cell.length_b   1.000
_cell.length_c   1.000
_cell.angle_alpha   90.00
_cell.angle_beta   90.00
_cell.angle_gamma   90.00
#
_symmetry.space_group_name_H-M   'P 1'
#
loop_
_entity.id
_entity.type
_entity.pdbx_description
1 polymer ?
#
loop_
_entity_poly.entity_id
_entity_poly.type
_entity_poly.pdbx_seq_one_letter_code
_entity_poly.pdbx_strand_id
1 'polypeptide(L)'
;MKKFGVASKVIFCATLVGLGFSVCGAQETLRSLAEERGRYIGAILNSEWFNNSIESQFEEIHKTQFNAVVAENEMKFDATEPNKGQFSYNKGDRMVAYAKSNKMRVRGHALAWHSQVPGWVNNIRDKQQLLAVLKNHIDNVVGHWKGEVAEWDVVNEAINDDNNHGWRSNGSVWFQTIGAEFLDSAFVWAHAADPDAELCYNDYAIEWGLGQGSKAGFVVDQVKRWKQNNIPITCVGTQTHIEISHETTPQNVRALAKALAEYDVVLNITELDIGFPKGSANNLGASDYAKQGHLYRQFMDVFLEEPNMGEFVICGLTDAHSWLDEQQGKTEGLLYDKQYKPKPAYDSIMVSLKEHPAANVVSPYGNIEIVDPIDTTGTDSTEVNDSTLVLPRNAHLEALSLHVAGHTLFVTGSTAATVDVFDMQGRPVFSAKNVKGSVELQGVAEGLYLVRVRDGAKSLAQKIAIR
;
A
#
# COMPACT_ATOMS: atom_id res chain seq x y z
N MET A 1 -67.87 66.69 21.04
CA MET A 1 -67.81 65.32 20.57
C MET A 1 -66.53 65.15 19.80
N LYS A 2 -65.50 64.59 20.38
CA LYS A 2 -64.15 64.46 19.80
C LYS A 2 -63.97 63.10 19.19
N LYS A 3 -63.60 63.03 17.88
CA LYS A 3 -63.22 61.80 17.19
C LYS A 3 -61.72 61.58 17.41
N PHE A 4 -61.39 60.46 17.94
CA PHE A 4 -60.00 59.93 17.96
C PHE A 4 -59.80 59.04 16.73
N GLY A 5 -58.80 59.40 15.89
CA GLY A 5 -58.33 58.59 14.79
C GLY A 5 -57.14 57.70 15.29
N VAL A 6 -57.26 56.39 15.03
CA VAL A 6 -56.19 55.43 15.30
C VAL A 6 -55.39 55.22 14.01
N ALA A 7 -54.12 55.58 14.06
CA ALA A 7 -53.19 55.34 12.94
C ALA A 7 -52.62 53.89 13.07
N SER A 8 -52.96 53.04 12.14
CA SER A 8 -52.35 51.72 11.96
C SER A 8 -50.96 51.82 11.37
N LYS A 9 -49.94 51.43 12.12
CA LYS A 9 -48.61 51.20 11.58
C LYS A 9 -48.55 49.79 11.01
N VAL A 10 -48.36 49.70 9.70
CA VAL A 10 -48.05 48.46 8.99
C VAL A 10 -46.55 48.20 9.19
N ILE A 11 -46.24 47.14 9.88
CA ILE A 11 -44.85 46.62 10.02
C ILE A 11 -44.63 45.66 8.85
N PHE A 12 -43.77 46.04 7.91
CA PHE A 12 -43.27 45.14 6.85
C PHE A 12 -42.23 44.19 7.48
N CYS A 13 -42.62 42.94 7.72
CA CYS A 13 -41.68 41.88 8.04
C CYS A 13 -41.02 41.40 6.69
N ALA A 14 -39.81 41.84 6.45
CA ALA A 14 -38.98 41.25 5.36
C ALA A 14 -38.46 39.91 5.83
N THR A 15 -39.06 38.82 5.35
CA THR A 15 -38.50 37.47 5.49
C THR A 15 -37.31 37.35 4.55
N LEU A 16 -36.10 37.40 5.14
CA LEU A 16 -34.89 36.93 4.46
C LEU A 16 -35.01 35.39 4.33
N VAL A 17 -35.31 34.92 3.12
CA VAL A 17 -35.10 33.53 2.74
C VAL A 17 -33.60 33.36 2.55
N GLY A 18 -32.90 32.90 3.59
CA GLY A 18 -31.54 32.43 3.46
C GLY A 18 -31.55 31.16 2.61
N LEU A 19 -31.09 31.25 1.39
CA LEU A 19 -30.68 30.11 0.59
C LEU A 19 -29.47 29.51 1.28
N GLY A 20 -29.69 28.55 2.17
CA GLY A 20 -28.67 27.65 2.69
C GLY A 20 -28.19 26.79 1.51
N PHE A 21 -27.08 27.14 0.92
CA PHE A 21 -26.33 26.18 0.12
C PHE A 21 -25.85 25.11 1.10
N SER A 22 -26.58 23.99 1.17
CA SER A 22 -26.01 22.75 1.67
C SER A 22 -24.89 22.39 0.70
N VAL A 23 -23.66 22.68 1.07
CA VAL A 23 -22.52 22.03 0.48
C VAL A 23 -22.71 20.56 0.85
N CYS A 24 -23.14 19.74 -0.10
CA CYS A 24 -23.14 18.29 0.03
C CYS A 24 -21.65 17.91 0.11
N GLY A 25 -21.12 17.87 1.33
CA GLY A 25 -19.78 17.36 1.57
C GLY A 25 -19.74 15.93 1.04
N ALA A 26 -18.77 15.62 0.21
CA ALA A 26 -18.51 14.24 -0.20
C ALA A 26 -18.45 13.36 1.04
N GLN A 27 -19.13 12.21 1.00
CA GLN A 27 -19.13 11.28 2.12
C GLN A 27 -17.70 10.79 2.36
N GLU A 28 -17.18 10.97 3.57
CA GLU A 28 -15.87 10.46 3.97
C GLU A 28 -15.85 8.93 3.85
N THR A 29 -14.80 8.39 3.22
CA THR A 29 -14.58 6.95 3.01
C THR A 29 -13.24 6.55 3.57
N LEU A 30 -12.97 5.24 3.72
CA LEU A 30 -11.63 4.74 4.08
C LEU A 30 -10.60 5.30 3.10
N ARG A 31 -10.92 5.27 1.82
CA ARG A 31 -10.09 5.77 0.73
C ARG A 31 -9.76 7.26 0.91
N SER A 32 -10.77 8.12 0.99
CA SER A 32 -10.55 9.57 1.06
C SER A 32 -9.72 9.96 2.29
N LEU A 33 -10.01 9.34 3.44
CA LEU A 33 -9.26 9.60 4.67
C LEU A 33 -7.81 9.06 4.61
N ALA A 34 -7.57 7.93 3.95
CA ALA A 34 -6.23 7.41 3.74
C ALA A 34 -5.43 8.30 2.77
N GLU A 35 -6.03 8.71 1.66
CA GLU A 35 -5.42 9.60 0.65
C GLU A 35 -4.99 10.95 1.25
N GLU A 36 -5.84 11.57 2.08
CA GLU A 36 -5.48 12.79 2.82
C GLU A 36 -4.21 12.62 3.68
N ARG A 37 -3.92 11.42 4.12
CA ARG A 37 -2.78 11.05 4.97
C ARG A 37 -1.60 10.50 4.17
N GLY A 38 -1.69 10.50 2.84
CA GLY A 38 -0.69 9.93 1.97
C GLY A 38 -0.52 8.41 2.16
N ARG A 39 -1.60 7.68 2.49
CA ARG A 39 -1.55 6.25 2.80
C ARG A 39 -2.36 5.42 1.81
N TYR A 40 -1.91 4.19 1.57
CA TYR A 40 -2.62 3.21 0.76
C TYR A 40 -3.37 2.24 1.67
N ILE A 41 -4.68 2.13 1.42
CA ILE A 41 -5.55 1.10 2.01
C ILE A 41 -6.15 0.28 0.89
N GLY A 42 -6.04 -1.05 0.97
CA GLY A 42 -6.41 -1.95 -0.12
C GLY A 42 -7.24 -3.14 0.32
N ALA A 43 -7.78 -3.82 -0.67
CA ALA A 43 -8.40 -5.13 -0.49
C ALA A 43 -8.01 -6.06 -1.64
N ILE A 44 -7.96 -7.36 -1.34
CA ILE A 44 -7.75 -8.41 -2.33
C ILE A 44 -8.98 -8.50 -3.25
N LEU A 45 -8.74 -8.71 -4.54
CA LEU A 45 -9.74 -8.75 -5.58
C LEU A 45 -9.57 -10.00 -6.46
N ASN A 46 -10.67 -10.69 -6.74
CA ASN A 46 -10.73 -11.81 -7.66
C ASN A 46 -11.44 -11.38 -8.95
N SER A 47 -10.83 -11.65 -10.11
CA SER A 47 -11.38 -11.24 -11.42
C SER A 47 -12.70 -11.89 -11.78
N GLU A 48 -13.07 -13.00 -11.13
CA GLU A 48 -14.34 -13.68 -11.39
C GLU A 48 -15.54 -12.92 -10.81
N TRP A 49 -15.30 -11.99 -9.89
CA TRP A 49 -16.33 -11.17 -9.25
C TRP A 49 -16.82 -10.00 -10.11
N PHE A 50 -16.25 -9.75 -11.27
CA PHE A 50 -16.60 -8.61 -12.15
C PHE A 50 -17.82 -8.83 -13.08
N ASN A 51 -18.58 -9.92 -13.01
CA ASN A 51 -19.49 -10.30 -14.10
C ASN A 51 -20.96 -10.53 -13.74
N ASN A 52 -21.40 -10.36 -12.48
CA ASN A 52 -22.81 -10.56 -12.13
C ASN A 52 -23.34 -9.52 -11.12
N SER A 53 -24.64 -9.54 -10.82
CA SER A 53 -25.31 -8.45 -10.06
C SER A 53 -24.84 -8.32 -8.60
N ILE A 54 -24.31 -9.38 -8.01
CA ILE A 54 -23.71 -9.36 -6.66
C ILE A 54 -22.39 -8.59 -6.71
N GLU A 55 -21.66 -8.75 -7.79
CA GLU A 55 -20.34 -8.16 -8.02
C GLU A 55 -20.38 -6.66 -8.26
N SER A 56 -21.50 -6.12 -8.77
CA SER A 56 -21.67 -4.67 -8.90
C SER A 56 -21.66 -3.96 -7.55
N GLN A 57 -22.20 -4.56 -6.49
CA GLN A 57 -22.11 -4.01 -5.13
C GLN A 57 -20.72 -4.16 -4.54
N PHE A 58 -20.07 -5.30 -4.78
CA PHE A 58 -18.67 -5.50 -4.41
C PHE A 58 -17.77 -4.45 -5.08
N GLU A 59 -17.90 -4.30 -6.39
CA GLU A 59 -17.12 -3.34 -7.17
C GLU A 59 -17.33 -1.91 -6.67
N GLU A 60 -18.58 -1.51 -6.40
CA GLU A 60 -18.91 -0.17 -5.91
C GLU A 60 -18.25 0.12 -4.55
N ILE A 61 -18.30 -0.83 -3.61
CA ILE A 61 -17.64 -0.68 -2.32
C ILE A 61 -16.12 -0.65 -2.51
N HIS A 62 -15.58 -1.57 -3.32
CA HIS A 62 -14.14 -1.68 -3.51
C HIS A 62 -13.55 -0.38 -4.07
N LYS A 63 -14.10 0.16 -5.15
CA LYS A 63 -13.59 1.39 -5.77
C LYS A 63 -13.78 2.66 -4.93
N THR A 64 -14.81 2.69 -4.04
CA THR A 64 -15.09 3.85 -3.21
C THR A 64 -14.34 3.83 -1.88
N GLN A 65 -14.00 2.65 -1.36
CA GLN A 65 -13.40 2.50 -0.04
C GLN A 65 -11.88 2.26 -0.08
N PHE A 66 -11.32 1.87 -1.23
CA PHE A 66 -9.91 1.50 -1.33
C PHE A 66 -9.19 2.25 -2.45
N ASN A 67 -7.90 2.49 -2.26
CA ASN A 67 -6.97 3.09 -3.24
C ASN A 67 -5.79 2.17 -3.58
N ALA A 68 -5.85 0.91 -3.15
CA ALA A 68 -4.91 -0.15 -3.54
C ALA A 68 -5.65 -1.46 -3.79
N VAL A 69 -5.08 -2.32 -4.62
CA VAL A 69 -5.64 -3.62 -4.99
C VAL A 69 -4.55 -4.66 -5.16
N VAL A 70 -4.86 -5.88 -4.72
CA VAL A 70 -4.01 -7.07 -4.88
C VAL A 70 -4.81 -8.14 -5.60
N ALA A 71 -4.21 -8.79 -6.60
CA ALA A 71 -4.81 -9.94 -7.28
C ALA A 71 -4.83 -11.17 -6.37
N GLU A 72 -5.99 -11.80 -6.18
CA GLU A 72 -6.09 -13.00 -5.35
C GLU A 72 -5.32 -14.18 -5.95
N ASN A 73 -5.51 -14.45 -7.25
CA ASN A 73 -4.88 -15.57 -7.93
C ASN A 73 -4.28 -15.23 -9.30
N GLU A 74 -4.70 -14.14 -9.92
CA GLU A 74 -4.54 -13.86 -11.34
C GLU A 74 -3.10 -13.55 -11.77
N MET A 75 -2.24 -13.19 -10.80
CA MET A 75 -0.83 -12.89 -11.03
C MET A 75 0.13 -13.97 -10.50
N LYS A 76 -0.40 -15.08 -9.95
CA LYS A 76 0.42 -16.20 -9.48
C LYS A 76 1.01 -17.00 -10.64
N PHE A 77 2.04 -17.78 -10.36
CA PHE A 77 2.82 -18.49 -11.38
C PHE A 77 1.95 -19.38 -12.27
N ASP A 78 1.09 -20.21 -11.68
CA ASP A 78 0.23 -21.14 -12.42
C ASP A 78 -0.83 -20.41 -13.28
N ALA A 79 -1.24 -19.22 -12.88
CA ALA A 79 -2.18 -18.41 -13.65
C ALA A 79 -1.50 -17.69 -14.83
N THR A 80 -0.28 -17.20 -14.62
CA THR A 80 0.45 -16.39 -15.62
C THR A 80 1.29 -17.22 -16.58
N GLU A 81 1.79 -18.40 -16.17
CA GLU A 81 2.55 -19.33 -17.04
C GLU A 81 2.09 -20.78 -16.81
N PRO A 82 0.85 -21.13 -17.14
CA PRO A 82 0.30 -22.49 -16.91
C PRO A 82 1.06 -23.59 -17.65
N ASN A 83 1.64 -23.28 -18.79
CA ASN A 83 2.50 -24.16 -19.57
C ASN A 83 3.81 -23.46 -19.88
N LYS A 84 4.89 -24.23 -19.97
CA LYS A 84 6.25 -23.70 -20.20
C LYS A 84 6.32 -22.76 -21.42
N GLY A 85 6.66 -21.50 -21.17
CA GLY A 85 6.79 -20.46 -22.20
C GLY A 85 5.45 -19.99 -22.78
N GLN A 86 4.32 -20.38 -22.21
CA GLN A 86 2.99 -19.95 -22.64
C GLN A 86 2.39 -19.04 -21.55
N PHE A 87 2.54 -17.75 -21.76
CA PHE A 87 2.03 -16.76 -20.81
C PHE A 87 0.56 -16.40 -21.07
N SER A 88 -0.19 -16.18 -20.00
CA SER A 88 -1.59 -15.79 -20.00
C SER A 88 -1.81 -14.64 -19.02
N TYR A 89 -2.09 -13.44 -19.53
CA TYR A 89 -2.22 -12.23 -18.72
C TYR A 89 -3.65 -11.70 -18.64
N ASN A 90 -4.59 -12.26 -19.42
CA ASN A 90 -5.94 -11.70 -19.62
C ASN A 90 -6.67 -11.37 -18.31
N LYS A 91 -6.56 -12.20 -17.29
CA LYS A 91 -7.23 -11.96 -15.99
C LYS A 91 -6.53 -10.85 -15.21
N GLY A 92 -5.20 -10.86 -15.15
CA GLY A 92 -4.38 -9.81 -14.54
C GLY A 92 -4.55 -8.47 -15.24
N ASP A 93 -4.56 -8.45 -16.59
CA ASP A 93 -4.78 -7.23 -17.39
C ASP A 93 -6.10 -6.55 -17.06
N ARG A 94 -7.18 -7.35 -16.86
CA ARG A 94 -8.48 -6.79 -16.44
C ARG A 94 -8.40 -6.11 -15.07
N MET A 95 -7.65 -6.69 -14.13
CA MET A 95 -7.48 -6.10 -12.80
C MET A 95 -6.62 -4.85 -12.83
N VAL A 96 -5.53 -4.85 -13.61
CA VAL A 96 -4.69 -3.67 -13.82
C VAL A 96 -5.49 -2.56 -14.51
N ALA A 97 -6.29 -2.88 -15.52
CA ALA A 97 -7.18 -1.92 -16.18
C ALA A 97 -8.23 -1.33 -15.22
N TYR A 98 -8.82 -2.19 -14.37
CA TYR A 98 -9.73 -1.75 -13.32
C TYR A 98 -9.05 -0.81 -12.32
N ALA A 99 -7.88 -1.19 -11.82
CA ALA A 99 -7.10 -0.37 -10.90
C ALA A 99 -6.76 1.00 -11.50
N LYS A 100 -6.29 1.00 -12.74
CA LYS A 100 -5.95 2.21 -13.50
C LYS A 100 -7.16 3.14 -13.69
N SER A 101 -8.31 2.58 -14.06
CA SER A 101 -9.56 3.34 -14.24
C SER A 101 -10.04 3.97 -12.93
N ASN A 102 -9.73 3.35 -11.79
CA ASN A 102 -10.10 3.82 -10.46
C ASN A 102 -8.93 4.49 -9.72
N LYS A 103 -7.78 4.74 -10.38
CA LYS A 103 -6.58 5.36 -9.81
C LYS A 103 -6.11 4.64 -8.54
N MET A 104 -6.07 3.33 -8.57
CA MET A 104 -5.60 2.48 -7.48
C MET A 104 -4.16 2.03 -7.71
N ARG A 105 -3.39 1.93 -6.64
CA ARG A 105 -2.09 1.26 -6.62
C ARG A 105 -2.29 -0.25 -6.81
N VAL A 106 -1.46 -0.89 -7.61
CA VAL A 106 -1.51 -2.34 -7.83
C VAL A 106 -0.32 -3.00 -7.15
N ARG A 107 -0.59 -4.02 -6.33
CA ARG A 107 0.39 -4.95 -5.77
C ARG A 107 0.29 -6.28 -6.51
N GLY A 108 1.39 -6.74 -7.09
CA GLY A 108 1.50 -8.03 -7.78
C GLY A 108 1.85 -9.16 -6.82
N HIS A 109 1.09 -10.25 -6.83
CA HIS A 109 1.25 -11.39 -5.94
C HIS A 109 1.12 -12.71 -6.70
N ALA A 110 2.12 -13.58 -6.74
CA ALA A 110 3.51 -13.48 -6.34
C ALA A 110 4.40 -14.13 -7.41
N LEU A 111 5.66 -13.68 -7.54
CA LEU A 111 6.55 -14.18 -8.60
C LEU A 111 7.14 -15.55 -8.28
N ALA A 112 7.61 -15.77 -7.05
CA ALA A 112 8.14 -17.05 -6.59
C ALA A 112 7.49 -17.49 -5.28
N TRP A 113 6.73 -18.55 -5.32
CA TRP A 113 6.07 -19.14 -4.16
C TRP A 113 6.19 -20.67 -4.23
N HIS A 114 6.14 -21.38 -3.11
CA HIS A 114 6.20 -22.84 -3.06
C HIS A 114 4.86 -23.50 -3.44
N SER A 115 3.76 -22.74 -3.36
CA SER A 115 2.42 -23.17 -3.74
C SER A 115 2.00 -22.58 -5.09
N GLN A 116 0.92 -23.07 -5.67
CA GLN A 116 0.40 -22.66 -6.99
C GLN A 116 1.48 -22.57 -8.08
N VAL A 117 2.38 -23.56 -8.06
CA VAL A 117 3.43 -23.78 -9.07
C VAL A 117 2.97 -24.86 -10.04
N PRO A 118 3.03 -24.62 -11.36
CA PRO A 118 2.62 -25.63 -12.34
C PRO A 118 3.40 -26.94 -12.22
N GLY A 119 2.74 -28.07 -12.50
CA GLY A 119 3.37 -29.38 -12.40
C GLY A 119 4.63 -29.54 -13.26
N TRP A 120 4.70 -28.83 -14.41
CA TRP A 120 5.88 -28.87 -15.27
C TRP A 120 7.11 -28.24 -14.61
N VAL A 121 6.94 -27.19 -13.78
CA VAL A 121 8.01 -26.59 -12.97
C VAL A 121 8.39 -27.53 -11.82
N ASN A 122 7.40 -28.05 -11.10
CA ASN A 122 7.61 -28.95 -9.95
C ASN A 122 8.36 -30.24 -10.30
N ASN A 123 8.48 -30.59 -11.58
CA ASN A 123 9.20 -31.77 -12.05
C ASN A 123 10.67 -31.51 -12.45
N ILE A 124 11.11 -30.25 -12.45
CA ILE A 124 12.49 -29.90 -12.79
C ILE A 124 13.41 -30.23 -11.61
N ARG A 125 14.53 -30.93 -11.91
CA ARG A 125 15.55 -31.31 -10.90
C ARG A 125 16.93 -30.78 -11.23
N ASP A 126 17.11 -30.17 -12.41
CA ASP A 126 18.33 -29.49 -12.80
C ASP A 126 18.31 -28.04 -12.33
N LYS A 127 19.33 -27.66 -11.58
CA LYS A 127 19.46 -26.33 -10.99
C LYS A 127 19.49 -25.22 -12.04
N GLN A 128 20.31 -25.40 -13.08
CA GLN A 128 20.47 -24.36 -14.11
C GLN A 128 19.20 -24.20 -14.94
N GLN A 129 18.53 -25.30 -15.24
CA GLN A 129 17.25 -25.27 -15.91
C GLN A 129 16.19 -24.55 -15.07
N LEU A 130 16.12 -24.81 -13.75
CA LEU A 130 15.12 -24.19 -12.90
C LEU A 130 15.42 -22.68 -12.67
N LEU A 131 16.68 -22.28 -12.53
CA LEU A 131 17.09 -20.87 -12.51
C LEU A 131 16.67 -20.14 -13.81
N ALA A 132 16.92 -20.79 -14.98
CA ALA A 132 16.51 -20.21 -16.25
C ALA A 132 14.98 -20.07 -16.38
N VAL A 133 14.23 -21.02 -15.87
CA VAL A 133 12.75 -20.95 -15.82
C VAL A 133 12.28 -19.81 -14.94
N LEU A 134 12.79 -19.70 -13.70
CA LEU A 134 12.41 -18.62 -12.79
C LEU A 134 12.75 -17.25 -13.36
N LYS A 135 13.96 -17.12 -13.96
CA LYS A 135 14.35 -15.87 -14.61
C LYS A 135 13.41 -15.50 -15.76
N ASN A 136 13.14 -16.46 -16.66
CA ASN A 136 12.23 -16.22 -17.78
C ASN A 136 10.82 -15.83 -17.30
N HIS A 137 10.33 -16.45 -16.24
CA HIS A 137 9.04 -16.11 -15.64
C HIS A 137 9.03 -14.67 -15.13
N ILE A 138 10.01 -14.29 -14.31
CA ILE A 138 10.12 -12.95 -13.74
C ILE A 138 10.27 -11.89 -14.83
N ASP A 139 11.17 -12.10 -15.80
CA ASP A 139 11.41 -11.17 -16.91
C ASP A 139 10.11 -10.89 -17.70
N ASN A 140 9.29 -11.92 -17.95
CA ASN A 140 8.06 -11.79 -18.73
C ASN A 140 6.92 -11.21 -17.90
N VAL A 141 6.70 -11.67 -16.66
CA VAL A 141 5.58 -11.23 -15.82
C VAL A 141 5.78 -9.79 -15.37
N VAL A 142 6.94 -9.47 -14.79
CA VAL A 142 7.25 -8.10 -14.37
C VAL A 142 7.35 -7.16 -15.57
N GLY A 143 7.99 -7.62 -16.67
CA GLY A 143 8.11 -6.85 -17.90
C GLY A 143 6.76 -6.54 -18.56
N HIS A 144 5.77 -7.45 -18.46
CA HIS A 144 4.43 -7.24 -19.02
C HIS A 144 3.70 -6.08 -18.34
N TRP A 145 3.76 -5.99 -17.01
CA TRP A 145 3.11 -4.94 -16.22
C TRP A 145 4.07 -3.84 -15.75
N LYS A 146 5.21 -3.69 -16.42
CA LYS A 146 6.21 -2.66 -16.07
C LYS A 146 5.59 -1.27 -16.00
N GLY A 147 5.78 -0.60 -14.84
CA GLY A 147 5.25 0.74 -14.57
C GLY A 147 3.74 0.79 -14.29
N GLU A 148 3.04 -0.36 -14.32
CA GLU A 148 1.63 -0.47 -13.98
C GLU A 148 1.40 -1.17 -12.62
N VAL A 149 2.25 -2.15 -12.28
CA VAL A 149 2.31 -2.77 -10.96
C VAL A 149 3.38 -2.03 -10.15
N ALA A 150 2.96 -1.40 -9.06
CA ALA A 150 3.82 -0.54 -8.26
C ALA A 150 4.70 -1.32 -7.27
N GLU A 151 4.30 -2.54 -6.93
CA GLU A 151 4.96 -3.37 -5.91
C GLU A 151 4.78 -4.85 -6.25
N TRP A 152 5.82 -5.66 -6.06
CA TRP A 152 5.80 -7.11 -6.26
C TRP A 152 6.16 -7.88 -5.00
N ASP A 153 5.36 -8.88 -4.66
CA ASP A 153 5.82 -10.00 -3.84
C ASP A 153 6.76 -10.87 -4.67
N VAL A 154 8.05 -10.52 -4.62
CA VAL A 154 9.08 -11.23 -5.41
C VAL A 154 9.24 -12.66 -4.91
N VAL A 155 9.27 -12.85 -3.60
CA VAL A 155 9.29 -14.16 -2.96
C VAL A 155 8.25 -14.20 -1.85
N ASN A 156 7.40 -15.21 -1.89
CA ASN A 156 6.36 -15.47 -0.91
C ASN A 156 6.65 -16.74 -0.10
N GLU A 157 6.58 -16.65 1.23
CA GLU A 157 6.57 -17.78 2.19
C GLU A 157 7.75 -18.74 2.06
N ALA A 158 8.95 -18.22 1.93
CA ALA A 158 10.14 -19.06 1.75
C ALA A 158 10.74 -19.57 3.08
N ILE A 159 10.21 -19.15 4.23
CA ILE A 159 10.67 -19.62 5.55
C ILE A 159 9.78 -20.80 5.99
N ASN A 160 10.38 -21.81 6.60
CA ASN A 160 9.65 -22.96 7.13
C ASN A 160 8.89 -22.61 8.43
N ASP A 161 7.96 -23.49 8.80
CA ASP A 161 7.09 -23.32 9.96
C ASP A 161 7.58 -24.11 11.19
N ASP A 162 8.75 -24.73 11.11
CA ASP A 162 9.35 -25.41 12.26
C ASP A 162 10.01 -24.41 13.23
N ASN A 163 10.25 -24.87 14.46
CA ASN A 163 10.81 -24.02 15.52
C ASN A 163 12.25 -23.54 15.27
N ASN A 164 12.87 -23.94 14.19
CA ASN A 164 14.23 -23.58 13.80
C ASN A 164 14.28 -22.58 12.64
N HIS A 165 13.19 -21.93 12.34
CA HIS A 165 13.00 -20.97 11.24
C HIS A 165 14.22 -20.81 10.32
N GLY A 166 14.26 -21.63 9.29
CA GLY A 166 15.21 -21.58 8.19
C GLY A 166 14.45 -21.51 6.89
N TRP A 167 15.14 -21.61 5.77
CA TRP A 167 14.47 -21.66 4.48
C TRP A 167 13.62 -22.93 4.33
N ARG A 168 12.46 -22.79 3.71
CA ARG A 168 11.51 -23.88 3.46
C ARG A 168 12.11 -24.95 2.55
N SER A 169 12.57 -26.03 3.16
CA SER A 169 13.16 -27.17 2.45
C SER A 169 12.10 -28.17 1.99
N ASN A 170 10.96 -28.27 2.67
CA ASN A 170 9.87 -29.17 2.32
C ASN A 170 8.84 -28.46 1.44
N GLY A 171 8.45 -29.10 0.33
CA GLY A 171 7.40 -28.60 -0.57
C GLY A 171 7.82 -27.45 -1.50
N SER A 172 9.04 -26.90 -1.38
CA SER A 172 9.54 -25.85 -2.28
C SER A 172 10.50 -26.42 -3.31
N VAL A 173 10.05 -26.53 -4.56
CA VAL A 173 10.93 -26.94 -5.68
C VAL A 173 12.12 -25.97 -5.83
N TRP A 174 11.90 -24.70 -5.56
CA TRP A 174 12.91 -23.66 -5.65
C TRP A 174 14.08 -23.93 -4.71
N PHE A 175 13.79 -24.12 -3.42
CA PHE A 175 14.84 -24.38 -2.44
C PHE A 175 15.46 -25.77 -2.61
N GLN A 176 14.66 -26.80 -2.85
CA GLN A 176 15.15 -28.18 -3.02
C GLN A 176 16.10 -28.34 -4.20
N THR A 177 15.88 -27.61 -5.27
CA THR A 177 16.65 -27.76 -6.52
C THR A 177 17.74 -26.70 -6.65
N ILE A 178 17.47 -25.45 -6.24
CA ILE A 178 18.40 -24.33 -6.41
C ILE A 178 19.18 -24.04 -5.12
N GLY A 179 18.51 -24.12 -3.94
CA GLY A 179 19.02 -23.61 -2.68
C GLY A 179 18.64 -22.13 -2.48
N ALA A 180 19.13 -21.50 -1.41
CA ALA A 180 18.78 -20.13 -1.02
C ALA A 180 19.10 -19.06 -2.08
N GLU A 181 19.96 -19.32 -3.04
CA GLU A 181 20.33 -18.36 -4.08
C GLU A 181 19.16 -17.95 -4.98
N PHE A 182 18.06 -18.74 -5.03
CA PHE A 182 16.90 -18.36 -5.82
C PHE A 182 16.26 -17.06 -5.33
N LEU A 183 16.33 -16.81 -4.01
CA LEU A 183 15.79 -15.57 -3.44
C LEU A 183 16.55 -14.34 -3.94
N ASP A 184 17.88 -14.37 -3.79
CA ASP A 184 18.74 -13.26 -4.22
C ASP A 184 18.59 -13.00 -5.72
N SER A 185 18.57 -14.10 -6.51
CA SER A 185 18.39 -14.04 -7.96
C SER A 185 17.05 -13.45 -8.36
N ALA A 186 15.95 -13.85 -7.68
CA ALA A 186 14.61 -13.35 -7.98
C ALA A 186 14.51 -11.84 -7.78
N PHE A 187 15.04 -11.29 -6.68
CA PHE A 187 15.08 -9.85 -6.43
C PHE A 187 15.89 -9.11 -7.51
N VAL A 188 17.07 -9.62 -7.86
CA VAL A 188 17.93 -9.01 -8.89
C VAL A 188 17.23 -8.99 -10.25
N TRP A 189 16.56 -10.07 -10.63
CA TRP A 189 15.85 -10.13 -11.91
C TRP A 189 14.59 -9.29 -11.94
N ALA A 190 13.83 -9.25 -10.84
CA ALA A 190 12.65 -8.38 -10.74
C ALA A 190 13.03 -6.90 -10.87
N HIS A 191 14.10 -6.46 -10.18
CA HIS A 191 14.63 -5.10 -10.32
C HIS A 191 15.14 -4.80 -11.73
N ALA A 192 15.78 -5.75 -12.37
CA ALA A 192 16.24 -5.56 -13.74
C ALA A 192 15.08 -5.44 -14.75
N ALA A 193 13.97 -6.14 -14.51
CA ALA A 193 12.76 -6.07 -15.33
C ALA A 193 12.00 -4.76 -15.13
N ASP A 194 11.80 -4.33 -13.87
CA ASP A 194 11.21 -3.05 -13.50
C ASP A 194 11.97 -2.40 -12.34
N PRO A 195 12.87 -1.45 -12.61
CA PRO A 195 13.65 -0.76 -11.58
C PRO A 195 12.84 0.19 -10.68
N ASP A 196 11.63 0.56 -11.10
CA ASP A 196 10.79 1.53 -10.40
C ASP A 196 9.77 0.84 -9.47
N ALA A 197 9.60 -0.48 -9.56
CA ALA A 197 8.72 -1.24 -8.70
C ALA A 197 9.34 -1.50 -7.32
N GLU A 198 8.52 -1.42 -6.27
CA GLU A 198 8.89 -1.89 -4.94
C GLU A 198 8.99 -3.42 -4.93
N LEU A 199 9.99 -3.96 -4.23
CA LEU A 199 10.29 -5.39 -4.24
C LEU A 199 10.23 -5.97 -2.83
N CYS A 200 9.19 -6.79 -2.58
CA CYS A 200 8.85 -7.31 -1.27
C CYS A 200 9.21 -8.80 -1.10
N TYR A 201 9.62 -9.13 0.12
CA TYR A 201 9.50 -10.47 0.68
C TYR A 201 8.21 -10.53 1.50
N ASN A 202 7.28 -11.44 1.21
CA ASN A 202 5.99 -11.57 1.89
C ASN A 202 5.89 -12.89 2.66
N ASP A 203 5.42 -12.85 3.92
CA ASP A 203 5.26 -14.09 4.72
C ASP A 203 4.20 -13.92 5.82
N TYR A 204 3.65 -15.04 6.28
CA TYR A 204 2.79 -15.12 7.46
C TYR A 204 3.58 -15.44 8.73
N ALA A 205 2.94 -15.27 9.88
CA ALA A 205 3.49 -15.54 11.22
C ALA A 205 4.75 -14.74 11.57
N ILE A 206 5.09 -13.71 10.80
CA ILE A 206 6.15 -12.75 11.14
C ILE A 206 5.62 -11.59 12.01
N GLU A 207 4.31 -11.48 12.14
CA GLU A 207 3.61 -10.57 13.05
C GLU A 207 3.63 -11.04 14.51
N TRP A 208 4.18 -12.21 14.83
CA TRP A 208 4.10 -12.79 16.17
C TRP A 208 5.24 -12.36 17.10
N GLY A 209 6.16 -11.53 16.62
CA GLY A 209 7.17 -10.86 17.45
C GLY A 209 8.62 -11.23 17.16
N LEU A 210 9.52 -10.35 17.60
CA LEU A 210 10.98 -10.41 17.37
C LEU A 210 11.73 -11.20 18.45
N GLY A 211 11.20 -12.30 18.94
CA GLY A 211 11.91 -13.17 19.90
C GLY A 211 13.14 -13.85 19.27
N GLN A 212 14.08 -14.30 20.12
CA GLN A 212 15.20 -15.09 19.66
C GLN A 212 14.72 -16.38 18.98
N GLY A 213 15.16 -16.62 17.74
CA GLY A 213 14.73 -17.74 16.92
C GLY A 213 13.30 -17.62 16.38
N SER A 214 12.71 -16.42 16.40
CA SER A 214 11.40 -16.18 15.78
C SER A 214 11.51 -16.06 14.27
N LYS A 215 10.40 -16.34 13.56
CA LYS A 215 10.29 -16.17 12.11
C LYS A 215 10.54 -14.71 11.71
N ALA A 216 9.99 -13.74 12.46
CA ALA A 216 10.25 -12.32 12.26
C ALA A 216 11.74 -11.95 12.45
N GLY A 217 12.40 -12.48 13.47
CA GLY A 217 13.84 -12.26 13.68
C GLY A 217 14.67 -12.79 12.53
N PHE A 218 14.34 -13.98 12.00
CA PHE A 218 14.99 -14.53 10.80
C PHE A 218 14.79 -13.64 9.57
N VAL A 219 13.59 -13.07 9.36
CA VAL A 219 13.33 -12.11 8.26
C VAL A 219 14.22 -10.88 8.40
N VAL A 220 14.30 -10.27 9.59
CA VAL A 220 15.15 -9.09 9.83
C VAL A 220 16.63 -9.42 9.56
N ASP A 221 17.12 -10.59 9.99
CA ASP A 221 18.47 -11.04 9.70
C ASP A 221 18.72 -11.21 8.19
N GLN A 222 17.73 -11.73 7.45
CA GLN A 222 17.86 -11.85 6.00
C GLN A 222 17.80 -10.47 5.30
N VAL A 223 16.94 -9.56 5.73
CA VAL A 223 16.91 -8.18 5.21
C VAL A 223 18.28 -7.52 5.41
N LYS A 224 18.87 -7.62 6.60
CA LYS A 224 20.22 -7.15 6.87
C LYS A 224 21.24 -7.74 5.89
N ARG A 225 21.21 -9.06 5.68
CA ARG A 225 22.09 -9.75 4.72
C ARG A 225 21.88 -9.26 3.30
N TRP A 226 20.62 -9.11 2.85
CA TRP A 226 20.30 -8.63 1.53
C TRP A 226 20.81 -7.20 1.29
N LYS A 227 20.58 -6.29 2.23
CA LYS A 227 21.09 -4.90 2.14
C LYS A 227 22.62 -4.86 2.13
N GLN A 228 23.31 -5.68 2.94
CA GLN A 228 24.78 -5.79 2.94
C GLN A 228 25.35 -6.31 1.61
N ASN A 229 24.58 -7.14 0.90
CA ASN A 229 24.98 -7.70 -0.40
C ASN A 229 24.40 -6.93 -1.60
N ASN A 230 23.81 -5.76 -1.38
CA ASN A 230 23.16 -4.93 -2.39
C ASN A 230 22.06 -5.67 -3.17
N ILE A 231 21.36 -6.59 -2.53
CA ILE A 231 20.15 -7.19 -3.10
C ILE A 231 19.02 -6.15 -2.98
N PRO A 232 18.27 -5.87 -4.07
CA PRO A 232 17.38 -4.73 -4.16
C PRO A 232 16.01 -4.95 -3.49
N ILE A 233 16.02 -5.40 -2.23
CA ILE A 233 14.81 -5.48 -1.42
C ILE A 233 14.44 -4.08 -0.93
N THR A 234 13.17 -3.69 -1.06
CA THR A 234 12.65 -2.40 -0.62
C THR A 234 11.55 -2.54 0.44
N CYS A 235 10.87 -3.69 0.48
CA CYS A 235 9.79 -3.92 1.43
C CYS A 235 9.72 -5.35 1.95
N VAL A 236 9.04 -5.49 3.09
CA VAL A 236 8.59 -6.76 3.67
C VAL A 236 7.07 -6.70 3.83
N GLY A 237 6.37 -7.74 3.41
CA GLY A 237 4.95 -7.92 3.65
C GLY A 237 4.73 -8.87 4.84
N THR A 238 3.85 -8.48 5.77
CA THR A 238 3.30 -9.38 6.79
C THR A 238 1.85 -9.69 6.43
N GLN A 239 1.54 -10.97 6.21
CA GLN A 239 0.18 -11.38 5.80
C GLN A 239 -0.85 -11.09 6.89
N THR A 240 -0.50 -11.29 8.14
CA THR A 240 -1.33 -10.93 9.30
C THR A 240 -2.69 -11.64 9.31
N HIS A 241 -2.68 -12.95 9.05
CA HIS A 241 -3.85 -13.83 9.18
C HIS A 241 -4.05 -14.24 10.64
N ILE A 242 -4.79 -13.48 11.40
CA ILE A 242 -4.89 -13.68 12.85
C ILE A 242 -6.27 -14.13 13.32
N GLU A 243 -6.33 -14.57 14.55
CA GLU A 243 -7.55 -14.88 15.27
C GLU A 243 -7.78 -13.84 16.37
N ILE A 244 -9.04 -13.63 16.74
CA ILE A 244 -9.47 -12.64 17.73
C ILE A 244 -8.76 -12.75 19.10
N SER A 245 -8.13 -13.89 19.38
CA SER A 245 -7.33 -14.13 20.57
C SER A 245 -5.92 -13.51 20.56
N HIS A 246 -5.44 -13.04 19.39
CA HIS A 246 -4.07 -12.57 19.18
C HIS A 246 -3.91 -11.05 19.45
N GLU A 247 -4.30 -10.61 20.64
CA GLU A 247 -4.38 -9.17 21.01
C GLU A 247 -3.03 -8.43 21.04
N THR A 248 -1.91 -9.14 21.18
CA THR A 248 -0.57 -8.52 21.23
C THR A 248 0.03 -8.27 19.85
N THR A 249 -0.56 -8.80 18.80
CA THR A 249 -0.01 -8.77 17.42
C THR A 249 0.22 -7.36 16.89
N PRO A 250 -0.64 -6.34 17.11
CA PRO A 250 -0.38 -4.97 16.61
C PRO A 250 0.95 -4.39 17.14
N GLN A 251 1.27 -4.63 18.42
CA GLN A 251 2.52 -4.14 19.00
C GLN A 251 3.75 -4.91 18.47
N ASN A 252 3.58 -6.18 18.12
CA ASN A 252 4.63 -6.96 17.48
C ASN A 252 4.89 -6.45 16.04
N VAL A 253 3.85 -6.09 15.28
CA VAL A 253 3.97 -5.46 13.97
C VAL A 253 4.70 -4.13 14.08
N ARG A 254 4.39 -3.31 15.10
CA ARG A 254 5.14 -2.08 15.40
C ARG A 254 6.63 -2.34 15.63
N ALA A 255 6.95 -3.36 16.41
CA ALA A 255 8.33 -3.73 16.67
C ALA A 255 9.06 -4.19 15.40
N LEU A 256 8.39 -4.96 14.54
CA LEU A 256 8.92 -5.39 13.24
C LEU A 256 9.16 -4.19 12.32
N ALA A 257 8.19 -3.24 12.23
CA ALA A 257 8.35 -2.01 11.46
C ALA A 257 9.61 -1.25 11.87
N LYS A 258 9.81 -1.03 13.18
CA LYS A 258 10.99 -0.35 13.71
C LYS A 258 12.31 -1.07 13.39
N ALA A 259 12.33 -2.39 13.47
CA ALA A 259 13.51 -3.18 13.13
C ALA A 259 13.86 -3.10 11.63
N LEU A 260 12.85 -3.06 10.75
CA LEU A 260 13.04 -2.91 9.31
C LEU A 260 13.45 -1.49 8.90
N ALA A 261 12.98 -0.48 9.63
CA ALA A 261 13.37 0.92 9.41
C ALA A 261 14.87 1.17 9.55
N GLU A 262 15.58 0.37 10.36
CA GLU A 262 17.05 0.43 10.50
C GLU A 262 17.79 0.13 9.18
N TYR A 263 17.11 -0.52 8.23
CA TYR A 263 17.64 -0.93 6.91
C TYR A 263 16.99 -0.21 5.74
N ASP A 264 16.23 0.87 5.98
CA ASP A 264 15.44 1.55 4.95
C ASP A 264 14.55 0.58 4.18
N VAL A 265 13.80 -0.26 4.91
CA VAL A 265 12.83 -1.22 4.35
C VAL A 265 11.45 -0.90 4.89
N VAL A 266 10.49 -0.81 3.95
CA VAL A 266 9.07 -0.60 4.25
C VAL A 266 8.45 -1.89 4.79
N LEU A 267 7.54 -1.77 5.74
CA LEU A 267 6.67 -2.87 6.17
C LEU A 267 5.26 -2.64 5.64
N ASN A 268 4.68 -3.65 5.00
CA ASN A 268 3.29 -3.65 4.54
C ASN A 268 2.48 -4.69 5.34
N ILE A 269 1.25 -4.35 5.71
CA ILE A 269 0.23 -5.32 6.10
C ILE A 269 -0.47 -5.74 4.80
N THR A 270 -0.33 -7.01 4.41
CA THR A 270 -0.62 -7.42 3.04
C THR A 270 -1.90 -8.22 2.87
N GLU A 271 -2.39 -8.86 3.93
CA GLU A 271 -3.49 -9.82 3.84
C GLU A 271 -4.30 -9.90 5.15
N LEU A 272 -4.50 -8.75 5.82
CA LEU A 272 -5.13 -8.73 7.14
C LEU A 272 -6.54 -9.33 7.12
N ASP A 273 -6.72 -10.33 7.93
CA ASP A 273 -8.02 -10.79 8.41
C ASP A 273 -7.96 -11.11 9.92
N ILE A 274 -9.06 -10.83 10.63
CA ILE A 274 -9.17 -11.07 12.07
C ILE A 274 -10.38 -11.97 12.31
N GLY A 275 -10.16 -13.28 12.16
CA GLY A 275 -11.24 -14.27 12.20
C GLY A 275 -11.62 -14.71 13.62
N PHE A 276 -12.84 -15.22 13.72
CA PHE A 276 -13.31 -16.00 14.87
C PHE A 276 -13.16 -17.48 14.58
N PRO A 277 -13.02 -18.37 15.59
CA PRO A 277 -13.09 -19.81 15.37
C PRO A 277 -14.38 -20.21 14.63
N LYS A 278 -14.31 -21.01 13.58
CA LYS A 278 -15.45 -21.38 12.73
C LYS A 278 -16.65 -21.92 13.51
N GLY A 279 -16.41 -22.69 14.57
CA GLY A 279 -17.46 -23.20 15.44
C GLY A 279 -18.23 -22.17 16.25
N SER A 280 -17.75 -20.92 16.32
CA SER A 280 -18.38 -19.82 17.08
C SER A 280 -19.39 -19.01 16.26
N ALA A 281 -19.44 -19.13 14.94
CA ALA A 281 -20.22 -18.29 14.03
C ALA A 281 -21.67 -18.03 14.45
N ASN A 282 -22.36 -19.05 14.95
CA ASN A 282 -23.76 -18.95 15.39
C ASN A 282 -23.94 -18.28 16.76
N ASN A 283 -22.86 -18.01 17.49
CA ASN A 283 -22.89 -17.50 18.85
C ASN A 283 -22.23 -16.12 18.97
N LEU A 284 -21.79 -15.52 17.87
CA LEU A 284 -21.16 -14.20 17.88
C LEU A 284 -22.20 -13.12 18.16
N GLY A 285 -21.86 -12.22 19.07
CA GLY A 285 -22.69 -11.08 19.45
C GLY A 285 -21.99 -9.73 19.28
N ALA A 286 -22.68 -8.65 19.60
CA ALA A 286 -22.17 -7.30 19.44
C ALA A 286 -20.83 -7.07 20.19
N SER A 287 -20.62 -7.72 21.34
CA SER A 287 -19.37 -7.64 22.10
C SER A 287 -18.19 -8.25 21.35
N ASP A 288 -18.42 -9.35 20.62
CA ASP A 288 -17.36 -10.03 19.86
C ASP A 288 -16.93 -9.18 18.67
N TYR A 289 -17.88 -8.63 17.92
CA TYR A 289 -17.59 -7.71 16.81
C TYR A 289 -16.97 -6.38 17.30
N ALA A 290 -17.33 -5.89 18.48
CA ALA A 290 -16.67 -4.73 19.07
C ALA A 290 -15.20 -5.02 19.41
N LYS A 291 -14.91 -6.21 19.95
CA LYS A 291 -13.54 -6.67 20.21
C LYS A 291 -12.73 -6.80 18.91
N GLN A 292 -13.33 -7.38 17.85
CA GLN A 292 -12.73 -7.45 16.53
C GLN A 292 -12.41 -6.04 15.98
N GLY A 293 -13.37 -5.12 16.07
CA GLY A 293 -13.19 -3.73 15.65
C GLY A 293 -12.07 -3.04 16.42
N HIS A 294 -11.97 -3.25 17.72
CA HIS A 294 -10.88 -2.71 18.53
C HIS A 294 -9.51 -3.19 18.05
N LEU A 295 -9.38 -4.48 17.69
CA LEU A 295 -8.12 -5.03 17.20
C LEU A 295 -7.76 -4.48 15.81
N TYR A 296 -8.73 -4.35 14.90
CA TYR A 296 -8.55 -3.67 13.61
C TYR A 296 -8.06 -2.22 13.79
N ARG A 297 -8.66 -1.49 14.75
CA ARG A 297 -8.23 -0.14 15.10
C ARG A 297 -6.77 -0.10 15.54
N GLN A 298 -6.36 -1.00 16.43
CA GLN A 298 -4.97 -1.05 16.89
C GLN A 298 -3.96 -1.27 15.75
N PHE A 299 -4.30 -2.09 14.74
CA PHE A 299 -3.47 -2.23 13.55
C PHE A 299 -3.42 -0.95 12.71
N MET A 300 -4.56 -0.27 12.56
CA MET A 300 -4.61 1.00 11.84
C MET A 300 -3.83 2.09 12.57
N ASP A 301 -3.91 2.16 13.91
CA ASP A 301 -3.12 3.09 14.72
C ASP A 301 -1.61 2.85 14.51
N VAL A 302 -1.15 1.60 14.53
CA VAL A 302 0.25 1.24 14.22
C VAL A 302 0.64 1.67 12.82
N PHE A 303 -0.21 1.39 11.83
CA PHE A 303 0.02 1.74 10.44
C PHE A 303 0.17 3.25 10.21
N LEU A 304 -0.61 4.06 10.92
CA LEU A 304 -0.57 5.52 10.79
C LEU A 304 0.57 6.18 11.58
N GLU A 305 0.99 5.58 12.69
CA GLU A 305 2.02 6.11 13.56
C GLU A 305 3.46 5.77 13.13
N GLU A 306 3.67 4.62 12.47
CA GLU A 306 5.02 4.21 12.04
C GLU A 306 5.31 4.72 10.62
N PRO A 307 6.38 5.51 10.43
CA PRO A 307 6.63 6.21 9.16
C PRO A 307 7.05 5.30 8.01
N ASN A 308 7.54 4.10 8.28
CA ASN A 308 7.94 3.11 7.27
C ASN A 308 6.87 2.04 7.01
N MET A 309 5.62 2.27 7.43
CA MET A 309 4.49 1.43 7.03
C MET A 309 3.95 1.94 5.68
N GLY A 310 3.84 1.08 4.67
CA GLY A 310 3.49 1.47 3.30
C GLY A 310 2.02 1.24 2.94
N GLU A 311 1.57 -0.02 3.02
CA GLU A 311 0.22 -0.43 2.64
C GLU A 311 -0.50 -1.15 3.79
N PHE A 312 -1.82 -0.98 3.81
CA PHE A 312 -2.73 -1.70 4.72
C PHE A 312 -3.79 -2.42 3.88
N VAL A 313 -3.59 -3.70 3.64
CA VAL A 313 -4.44 -4.50 2.75
C VAL A 313 -5.25 -5.52 3.55
N ILE A 314 -6.55 -5.56 3.29
CA ILE A 314 -7.49 -6.53 3.85
C ILE A 314 -7.56 -7.75 2.93
N CYS A 315 -7.57 -8.96 3.49
CA CYS A 315 -7.64 -10.21 2.73
C CYS A 315 -9.06 -10.49 2.21
N GLY A 316 -9.58 -9.58 1.41
CA GLY A 316 -10.94 -9.57 0.86
C GLY A 316 -11.77 -8.40 1.38
N LEU A 317 -13.00 -8.29 0.92
CA LEU A 317 -13.91 -7.21 1.29
C LEU A 317 -14.97 -7.64 2.28
N THR A 318 -15.64 -8.75 1.99
CA THR A 318 -16.85 -9.22 2.64
C THR A 318 -16.76 -10.68 3.06
N ASP A 319 -17.34 -11.00 4.19
CA ASP A 319 -17.43 -12.38 4.68
C ASP A 319 -18.23 -13.31 3.74
N ALA A 320 -18.92 -12.75 2.71
CA ALA A 320 -19.58 -13.56 1.65
C ALA A 320 -18.57 -14.25 0.72
N HIS A 321 -17.38 -13.69 0.56
CA HIS A 321 -16.32 -14.13 -0.34
C HIS A 321 -14.98 -14.24 0.40
N SER A 322 -14.98 -14.94 1.55
CA SER A 322 -13.79 -15.08 2.38
C SER A 322 -13.23 -16.49 2.30
N TRP A 323 -11.92 -16.61 2.06
CA TRP A 323 -11.20 -17.87 2.09
C TRP A 323 -11.17 -18.54 3.48
N LEU A 324 -11.40 -17.76 4.54
CA LEU A 324 -11.36 -18.20 5.93
C LEU A 324 -12.35 -19.34 6.21
N ASP A 325 -13.56 -19.25 5.65
CA ASP A 325 -14.62 -20.23 5.86
C ASP A 325 -14.27 -21.61 5.26
N GLU A 326 -13.44 -21.64 4.22
CA GLU A 326 -13.11 -22.86 3.49
C GLU A 326 -11.81 -23.49 3.96
N GLN A 327 -10.76 -22.70 4.19
CA GLN A 327 -9.39 -23.20 4.33
C GLN A 327 -8.79 -23.06 5.72
N GLN A 328 -9.20 -22.07 6.52
CA GLN A 328 -8.51 -21.73 7.77
C GLN A 328 -9.22 -22.14 9.06
N GLY A 329 -10.42 -22.70 8.98
CA GLY A 329 -11.19 -23.03 10.19
C GLY A 329 -11.61 -21.80 11.00
N LYS A 330 -11.62 -20.63 10.37
CA LYS A 330 -12.06 -19.33 10.91
C LYS A 330 -13.28 -18.83 10.16
N THR A 331 -13.89 -17.78 10.62
CA THR A 331 -15.06 -17.15 9.99
C THR A 331 -15.17 -15.67 10.35
N GLU A 332 -15.98 -14.92 9.61
CA GLU A 332 -16.39 -13.54 9.94
C GLU A 332 -15.19 -12.59 10.12
N GLY A 333 -14.13 -12.74 9.30
CA GLY A 333 -12.86 -12.03 9.48
C GLY A 333 -12.75 -10.67 8.84
N LEU A 334 -13.68 -10.25 7.97
CA LEU A 334 -13.53 -9.09 7.10
C LEU A 334 -14.34 -7.86 7.57
N LEU A 335 -14.23 -6.73 6.82
CA LEU A 335 -14.84 -5.45 7.19
C LEU A 335 -16.35 -5.39 6.95
N TYR A 336 -16.84 -6.16 5.99
CA TYR A 336 -18.26 -6.21 5.62
C TYR A 336 -18.82 -7.62 5.86
N ASP A 337 -20.08 -7.66 6.30
CA ASP A 337 -20.79 -8.93 6.49
C ASP A 337 -21.19 -9.58 5.14
N LYS A 338 -21.83 -10.76 5.23
CA LYS A 338 -22.29 -11.49 4.03
C LYS A 338 -23.39 -10.77 3.23
N GLN A 339 -23.95 -9.69 3.73
CA GLN A 339 -24.93 -8.82 3.11
C GLN A 339 -24.34 -7.48 2.69
N TYR A 340 -23.00 -7.35 2.66
CA TYR A 340 -22.27 -6.13 2.30
C TYR A 340 -22.52 -4.94 3.23
N LYS A 341 -22.94 -5.18 4.47
CA LYS A 341 -23.07 -4.14 5.48
C LYS A 341 -21.75 -3.97 6.22
N PRO A 342 -21.33 -2.72 6.50
CA PRO A 342 -20.13 -2.50 7.29
C PRO A 342 -20.29 -3.07 8.71
N LYS A 343 -19.25 -3.72 9.19
CA LYS A 343 -19.13 -4.26 10.54
C LYS A 343 -18.47 -3.23 11.47
N PRO A 344 -18.51 -3.40 12.80
CA PRO A 344 -17.78 -2.54 13.75
C PRO A 344 -16.29 -2.40 13.44
N ALA A 345 -15.69 -3.35 12.75
CA ALA A 345 -14.32 -3.28 12.26
C ALA A 345 -14.10 -2.13 11.27
N TYR A 346 -15.02 -1.94 10.31
CA TYR A 346 -15.00 -0.80 9.40
C TYR A 346 -15.08 0.54 10.15
N ASP A 347 -16.05 0.68 11.05
CA ASP A 347 -16.23 1.90 11.82
C ASP A 347 -15.01 2.22 12.69
N SER A 348 -14.36 1.20 13.23
CA SER A 348 -13.16 1.33 14.06
C SER A 348 -11.95 1.85 13.28
N ILE A 349 -11.77 1.40 12.04
CA ILE A 349 -10.74 1.92 11.12
C ILE A 349 -11.06 3.38 10.76
N MET A 350 -12.32 3.71 10.44
CA MET A 350 -12.74 5.08 10.16
C MET A 350 -12.44 6.04 11.34
N VAL A 351 -12.68 5.58 12.58
CA VAL A 351 -12.35 6.35 13.79
C VAL A 351 -10.84 6.57 13.90
N SER A 352 -10.03 5.53 13.73
CA SER A 352 -8.57 5.66 13.78
C SER A 352 -8.05 6.67 12.74
N LEU A 353 -8.51 6.56 11.49
CA LEU A 353 -8.14 7.51 10.44
C LEU A 353 -8.48 8.95 10.84
N LYS A 354 -9.65 9.21 11.40
CA LYS A 354 -10.06 10.57 11.81
C LYS A 354 -9.27 11.11 13.00
N GLU A 355 -8.88 10.26 13.92
CA GLU A 355 -8.12 10.66 15.11
C GLU A 355 -6.63 10.89 14.84
N HIS A 356 -6.11 10.43 13.69
CA HIS A 356 -4.74 10.70 13.23
C HIS A 356 -4.75 11.81 12.18
N PRO A 357 -4.46 13.09 12.53
CA PRO A 357 -4.47 14.18 11.57
C PRO A 357 -3.43 13.97 10.46
N ALA A 358 -3.78 14.30 9.22
CA ALA A 358 -2.92 14.14 8.04
C ALA A 358 -1.53 14.79 8.20
N ALA A 359 -1.45 15.91 8.90
CA ALA A 359 -0.19 16.63 9.16
C ALA A 359 0.82 15.82 10.00
N ASN A 360 0.37 14.79 10.73
CA ASN A 360 1.19 13.97 11.63
C ASN A 360 1.54 12.61 11.02
N VAL A 361 0.98 12.27 9.87
CA VAL A 361 1.22 10.98 9.21
C VAL A 361 2.30 11.15 8.14
N VAL A 362 3.33 10.32 8.19
CA VAL A 362 4.43 10.31 7.22
C VAL A 362 4.32 9.07 6.35
N SER A 363 4.18 9.26 5.05
CA SER A 363 4.14 8.16 4.09
C SER A 363 5.53 7.83 3.56
N PRO A 364 5.94 6.55 3.49
CA PRO A 364 7.18 6.16 2.84
C PRO A 364 7.14 6.38 1.32
N TYR A 365 5.95 6.46 0.72
CA TYR A 365 5.75 6.67 -0.72
C TYR A 365 5.53 8.14 -1.11
N GLY A 366 5.64 9.08 -0.15
CA GLY A 366 5.39 10.50 -0.41
C GLY A 366 3.91 10.86 -0.47
N ASN A 367 3.60 11.95 -1.19
CA ASN A 367 2.22 12.40 -1.33
C ASN A 367 1.49 11.58 -2.39
N ILE A 368 0.32 11.08 -2.04
CA ILE A 368 -0.60 10.42 -2.96
C ILE A 368 -1.42 11.49 -3.69
N GLU A 369 -1.68 11.29 -4.99
CA GLU A 369 -2.59 12.13 -5.73
C GLU A 369 -4.02 11.92 -5.20
N ILE A 370 -4.61 12.95 -4.60
CA ILE A 370 -5.99 12.90 -4.10
C ILE A 370 -6.93 12.87 -5.31
N VAL A 371 -7.76 11.85 -5.34
CA VAL A 371 -8.79 11.70 -6.37
C VAL A 371 -10.07 12.34 -5.87
N ASP A 372 -10.63 13.31 -6.61
CA ASP A 372 -11.95 13.81 -6.32
C ASP A 372 -12.96 12.66 -6.26
N PRO A 373 -13.93 12.69 -5.32
CA PRO A 373 -14.93 11.65 -5.22
C PRO A 373 -15.61 11.46 -6.59
N ILE A 374 -15.72 10.21 -7.03
CA ILE A 374 -16.41 9.89 -8.28
C ILE A 374 -17.86 10.36 -8.12
N ASP A 375 -18.27 11.35 -8.90
CA ASP A 375 -19.67 11.82 -8.95
C ASP A 375 -20.54 10.72 -9.55
N THR A 376 -21.19 9.95 -8.68
CA THR A 376 -22.09 8.85 -9.09
C THR A 376 -23.47 9.35 -9.54
N THR A 377 -23.71 10.67 -9.58
CA THR A 377 -25.02 11.25 -9.93
C THR A 377 -25.18 11.63 -11.40
N GLY A 378 -24.13 11.49 -12.22
CA GLY A 378 -24.11 11.89 -13.63
C GLY A 378 -24.53 10.77 -14.58
N THR A 379 -25.82 10.68 -14.92
CA THR A 379 -26.23 10.08 -16.19
C THR A 379 -25.91 11.07 -17.30
N ASP A 380 -24.71 11.09 -17.81
CA ASP A 380 -24.41 11.79 -19.06
C ASP A 380 -23.96 10.80 -20.13
N SER A 381 -24.91 10.46 -21.00
CA SER A 381 -24.68 9.72 -22.24
C SER A 381 -24.21 10.71 -23.32
N THR A 382 -22.92 11.06 -23.29
CA THR A 382 -22.28 11.68 -24.44
C THR A 382 -21.29 10.69 -25.05
N GLU A 383 -21.60 10.27 -26.26
CA GLU A 383 -20.71 9.52 -27.15
C GLU A 383 -19.35 10.22 -27.22
N VAL A 384 -18.29 9.59 -26.69
CA VAL A 384 -16.94 10.06 -26.89
C VAL A 384 -16.50 9.59 -28.27
N ASN A 385 -16.46 10.49 -29.22
CA ASN A 385 -15.81 10.29 -30.51
C ASN A 385 -14.31 9.94 -30.24
N ASP A 386 -13.94 8.78 -30.73
CA ASP A 386 -12.56 8.29 -30.82
C ASP A 386 -11.72 9.26 -31.68
N SER A 387 -11.02 10.16 -31.04
CA SER A 387 -9.92 10.90 -31.63
C SER A 387 -8.72 10.80 -30.70
N THR A 388 -7.83 9.88 -31.02
CA THR A 388 -6.42 9.76 -30.65
C THR A 388 -5.90 10.90 -29.77
N LEU A 389 -6.11 10.80 -28.45
CA LEU A 389 -5.29 11.52 -27.48
C LEU A 389 -3.94 10.81 -27.39
N VAL A 390 -3.00 11.23 -28.23
CA VAL A 390 -1.60 11.02 -27.96
C VAL A 390 -1.29 11.86 -26.71
N LEU A 391 -1.30 11.20 -25.56
CA LEU A 391 -0.72 11.78 -24.36
C LEU A 391 0.76 12.08 -24.68
N PRO A 392 1.25 13.30 -24.43
CA PRO A 392 2.67 13.56 -24.55
C PRO A 392 3.37 12.56 -23.63
N ARG A 393 4.30 11.78 -24.18
CA ARG A 393 5.27 11.01 -23.40
C ARG A 393 5.78 11.95 -22.32
N ASN A 394 5.52 11.64 -21.05
CA ASN A 394 6.10 12.35 -19.94
C ASN A 394 7.61 12.40 -20.17
N ALA A 395 8.10 13.60 -20.44
CA ALA A 395 9.49 13.88 -20.17
C ALA A 395 9.67 13.47 -18.71
N HIS A 396 10.63 12.60 -18.42
CA HIS A 396 11.04 12.23 -17.08
C HIS A 396 11.26 13.54 -16.31
N LEU A 397 10.28 13.89 -15.48
CA LEU A 397 10.48 14.92 -14.47
C LEU A 397 11.34 14.24 -13.42
N GLU A 398 12.67 14.36 -13.57
CA GLU A 398 13.60 13.90 -12.56
C GLU A 398 13.13 14.36 -11.19
N ALA A 399 13.05 13.43 -10.24
CA ALA A 399 12.72 13.76 -8.86
C ALA A 399 13.77 14.74 -8.32
N LEU A 400 13.34 15.65 -7.44
CA LEU A 400 14.31 16.49 -6.74
C LEU A 400 15.22 15.58 -5.90
N SER A 401 16.53 15.71 -6.05
CA SER A 401 17.47 15.07 -5.15
C SER A 401 18.55 16.04 -4.67
N LEU A 402 19.12 15.76 -3.50
CA LEU A 402 20.14 16.58 -2.84
C LEU A 402 21.39 15.74 -2.58
N HIS A 403 22.52 16.35 -2.88
CA HIS A 403 23.83 15.83 -2.49
C HIS A 403 24.69 16.99 -1.97
N VAL A 404 25.51 16.73 -0.95
CA VAL A 404 26.44 17.72 -0.38
C VAL A 404 27.86 17.22 -0.53
N ALA A 405 28.73 18.09 -1.04
CA ALA A 405 30.16 17.85 -1.10
C ALA A 405 30.89 19.09 -0.53
N GLY A 406 31.47 18.96 0.65
CA GLY A 406 32.02 20.09 1.39
C GLY A 406 30.93 21.13 1.70
N HIS A 407 31.11 22.38 1.28
CA HIS A 407 30.13 23.46 1.43
C HIS A 407 29.26 23.69 0.18
N THR A 408 29.32 22.81 -0.81
CA THR A 408 28.49 22.89 -2.02
C THR A 408 27.32 21.92 -1.93
N LEU A 409 26.10 22.46 -2.08
CA LEU A 409 24.86 21.70 -2.20
C LEU A 409 24.51 21.54 -3.67
N PHE A 410 24.38 20.29 -4.12
CA PHE A 410 23.93 19.93 -5.46
C PHE A 410 22.45 19.59 -5.42
N VAL A 411 21.68 20.17 -6.37
CA VAL A 411 20.23 19.95 -6.53
C VAL A 411 20.01 19.41 -7.92
N THR A 412 19.46 18.20 -8.05
CA THR A 412 19.07 17.63 -9.34
C THR A 412 17.56 17.55 -9.45
N GLY A 413 17.03 17.37 -10.67
CA GLY A 413 15.59 17.33 -10.93
C GLY A 413 14.89 18.70 -10.84
N SER A 414 15.65 19.81 -10.78
CA SER A 414 15.15 21.19 -10.75
C SER A 414 15.75 22.04 -11.85
N THR A 415 14.96 22.97 -12.38
CA THR A 415 15.41 24.00 -13.33
C THR A 415 15.64 25.36 -12.65
N ALA A 416 15.02 25.61 -11.48
CA ALA A 416 15.14 26.87 -10.75
C ALA A 416 14.62 26.74 -9.30
N ALA A 417 15.35 26.01 -8.45
CA ALA A 417 14.90 25.74 -7.08
C ALA A 417 15.08 26.94 -6.12
N THR A 418 14.24 26.97 -5.09
CA THR A 418 14.51 27.71 -3.84
C THR A 418 15.08 26.73 -2.83
N VAL A 419 16.23 27.08 -2.24
CA VAL A 419 16.91 26.29 -1.21
C VAL A 419 16.89 27.07 0.09
N ASP A 420 16.34 26.47 1.14
CA ASP A 420 16.38 26.99 2.51
C ASP A 420 17.12 25.99 3.40
N VAL A 421 18.09 26.50 4.21
CA VAL A 421 18.84 25.66 5.18
C VAL A 421 18.52 26.14 6.59
N PHE A 422 18.20 25.18 7.45
CA PHE A 422 17.83 25.44 8.85
C PHE A 422 18.78 24.68 9.78
N ASP A 423 19.12 25.28 10.91
CA ASP A 423 19.80 24.57 12.00
C ASP A 423 18.85 23.52 12.65
N MET A 424 19.38 22.70 13.53
CA MET A 424 18.60 21.65 14.21
C MET A 424 17.56 22.20 15.22
N GLN A 425 17.53 23.53 15.44
CA GLN A 425 16.52 24.23 16.20
C GLN A 425 15.45 24.90 15.30
N GLY A 426 15.53 24.67 13.98
CA GLY A 426 14.57 25.18 13.00
C GLY A 426 14.81 26.65 12.60
N ARG A 427 15.93 27.28 13.00
CA ARG A 427 16.28 28.67 12.61
C ARG A 427 16.90 28.67 11.21
N PRO A 428 16.45 29.54 10.30
CA PRO A 428 17.05 29.65 8.98
C PRO A 428 18.48 30.18 9.08
N VAL A 429 19.43 29.49 8.46
CA VAL A 429 20.87 29.87 8.42
C VAL A 429 21.34 30.24 7.02
N PHE A 430 20.60 29.79 5.97
CA PHE A 430 20.91 30.12 4.58
C PHE A 430 19.64 30.01 3.73
N SER A 431 19.51 30.85 2.71
CA SER A 431 18.46 30.76 1.69
C SER A 431 18.98 31.28 0.34
N ALA A 432 18.66 30.53 -0.72
CA ALA A 432 18.95 30.90 -2.10
C ALA A 432 17.75 30.62 -3.01
N LYS A 433 17.52 31.47 -4.01
CA LYS A 433 16.47 31.35 -5.01
C LYS A 433 17.08 31.16 -6.40
N ASN A 434 16.33 30.53 -7.30
CA ASN A 434 16.72 30.26 -8.69
C ASN A 434 18.02 29.41 -8.79
N VAL A 435 18.19 28.48 -7.86
CA VAL A 435 19.33 27.55 -7.85
C VAL A 435 19.19 26.59 -9.03
N LYS A 436 20.23 26.52 -9.86
CA LYS A 436 20.33 25.63 -11.02
C LYS A 436 21.51 24.69 -10.83
N GLY A 437 21.24 23.44 -10.49
CA GLY A 437 22.25 22.38 -10.34
C GLY A 437 23.04 22.44 -9.03
N SER A 438 23.56 23.59 -8.58
CA SER A 438 24.28 23.67 -7.32
C SER A 438 24.27 25.06 -6.70
N VAL A 439 24.54 25.14 -5.40
CA VAL A 439 24.72 26.39 -4.65
C VAL A 439 25.76 26.20 -3.54
N GLU A 440 26.63 27.22 -3.39
CA GLU A 440 27.57 27.26 -2.26
C GLU A 440 26.89 27.79 -0.99
N LEU A 441 27.03 27.06 0.10
CA LEU A 441 26.47 27.37 1.42
C LEU A 441 27.40 28.35 2.16
N GLN A 442 27.56 29.55 1.62
CA GLN A 442 28.45 30.56 2.19
C GLN A 442 28.00 30.99 3.61
N GLY A 443 28.93 30.93 4.55
CA GLY A 443 28.69 31.35 5.94
C GLY A 443 27.97 30.31 6.79
N VAL A 444 27.67 29.12 6.26
CA VAL A 444 27.14 27.98 7.03
C VAL A 444 28.33 27.18 7.60
N ALA A 445 28.39 27.04 8.91
CA ALA A 445 29.46 26.28 9.58
C ALA A 445 29.33 24.77 9.36
N GLU A 446 30.38 24.04 9.66
CA GLU A 446 30.30 22.55 9.73
C GLU A 446 29.27 22.13 10.77
N GLY A 447 28.44 21.14 10.43
CA GLY A 447 27.38 20.67 11.32
C GLY A 447 26.26 19.92 10.62
N LEU A 448 25.21 19.61 11.38
CA LEU A 448 23.98 18.98 10.89
C LEU A 448 22.90 20.04 10.64
N TYR A 449 22.27 19.97 9.47
CA TYR A 449 21.28 20.93 9.01
C TYR A 449 20.09 20.22 8.37
N LEU A 450 18.92 20.87 8.38
CA LEU A 450 17.76 20.49 7.57
C LEU A 450 17.74 21.39 6.33
N VAL A 451 17.81 20.81 5.15
CA VAL A 451 17.67 21.52 3.87
C VAL A 451 16.30 21.27 3.29
N ARG A 452 15.62 22.35 2.90
CA ARG A 452 14.38 22.29 2.14
C ARG A 452 14.59 22.90 0.76
N VAL A 453 14.27 22.13 -0.28
CA VAL A 453 14.31 22.55 -1.68
C VAL A 453 12.89 22.59 -2.22
N ARG A 454 12.55 23.66 -2.96
CA ARG A 454 11.25 23.82 -3.62
C ARG A 454 11.46 24.29 -5.06
N ASP A 455 10.76 23.66 -6.01
CA ASP A 455 10.69 24.08 -7.40
C ASP A 455 9.26 23.90 -7.94
N GLY A 456 8.50 24.99 -8.01
CA GLY A 456 7.07 24.93 -8.30
C GLY A 456 6.31 24.10 -7.26
N ALA A 457 5.62 23.07 -7.71
CA ALA A 457 4.89 22.12 -6.85
C ALA A 457 5.80 21.05 -6.20
N LYS A 458 7.07 20.91 -6.66
CA LYS A 458 8.00 19.94 -6.10
C LYS A 458 8.61 20.48 -4.81
N SER A 459 8.72 19.65 -3.79
CA SER A 459 9.42 19.96 -2.54
C SER A 459 10.18 18.76 -2.02
N LEU A 460 11.39 18.96 -1.52
CA LEU A 460 12.21 17.97 -0.85
C LEU A 460 12.77 18.58 0.43
N ALA A 461 12.70 17.83 1.54
CA ALA A 461 13.37 18.19 2.79
C ALA A 461 14.28 17.02 3.21
N GLN A 462 15.55 17.35 3.46
CA GLN A 462 16.55 16.34 3.80
C GLN A 462 17.49 16.84 4.88
N LYS A 463 17.86 15.97 5.82
CA LYS A 463 18.92 16.23 6.79
C LYS A 463 20.28 16.00 6.14
N ILE A 464 21.19 16.96 6.24
CA ILE A 464 22.54 16.91 5.66
C ILE A 464 23.60 17.16 6.72
N ALA A 465 24.81 16.67 6.47
CA ALA A 465 26.01 17.03 7.21
C ALA A 465 26.93 17.86 6.32
N ILE A 466 27.26 19.06 6.75
CA ILE A 466 28.31 19.90 6.15
C ILE A 466 29.62 19.60 6.88
N ARG A 467 30.66 19.25 6.13
CA ARG A 467 31.98 18.85 6.64
C ARG A 467 33.08 19.65 5.95
#